data_6a633741149fc5f44580e19f80424cdb
#
_entry.id   6a633741149fc5f44580e19f80424cdb
#
_cell.length_a   1.000
_cell.length_b   1.000
_cell.length_c   1.000
_cell.angle_alpha   90.00
_cell.angle_beta   90.00
_cell.angle_gamma   90.00
#
_symmetry.space_group_name_H-M   'P 1'
#
loop_
_entity.id
_entity.type
_entity.pdbx_description
1 polymer ?
#
loop_
_entity_poly.entity_id
_entity_poly.type
_entity_poly.pdbx_seq_one_letter_code
_entity_poly.pdbx_strand_id
1 'polypeptide(L)'
;MAGDTSRMAAERETREELGLELDLSNVRPIITVHWENGFDDYYVLTQNVDLDSLHLQPEEVQAVRWAEMDEILQLIDEDQFVPYTKSLIELLFHFRVRRSSHTINETIKR
;
A
#
# COMPACT_ATOMS: atom_id res chain seq x y z
N MET A 1 -3.57 4.58 -17.41
CA MET A 1 -3.76 5.48 -18.55
C MET A 1 -2.44 5.75 -19.24
N ALA A 2 -2.50 5.93 -20.53
CA ALA A 2 -1.30 6.31 -21.28
C ALA A 2 -0.77 7.64 -20.74
N GLY A 3 0.53 7.71 -20.50
CA GLY A 3 1.17 8.91 -19.99
C GLY A 3 1.27 9.01 -18.46
N ASP A 4 0.57 8.14 -17.73
CA ASP A 4 0.70 8.13 -16.28
C ASP A 4 2.04 7.54 -15.87
N THR A 5 2.69 8.15 -14.87
CA THR A 5 3.76 7.47 -14.15
C THR A 5 3.13 6.53 -13.15
N SER A 6 3.92 5.62 -12.58
CA SER A 6 3.41 4.72 -11.55
C SER A 6 2.89 5.51 -10.33
N ARG A 7 3.55 6.63 -9.98
CA ARG A 7 3.09 7.49 -8.90
C ARG A 7 1.75 8.12 -9.19
N MET A 8 1.60 8.64 -10.41
CA MET A 8 0.33 9.26 -10.81
C MET A 8 -0.80 8.25 -10.81
N ALA A 9 -0.53 7.03 -11.28
CA ALA A 9 -1.53 5.98 -11.28
C ALA A 9 -1.92 5.61 -9.85
N ALA A 10 -0.94 5.46 -8.95
CA ALA A 10 -1.22 5.11 -7.55
C ALA A 10 -2.04 6.19 -6.87
N GLU A 11 -1.69 7.47 -7.09
CA GLU A 11 -2.45 8.59 -6.52
C GLU A 11 -3.88 8.62 -7.04
N ARG A 12 -4.04 8.43 -8.35
CA ARG A 12 -5.35 8.46 -8.98
C ARG A 12 -6.22 7.31 -8.52
N GLU A 13 -5.69 6.11 -8.52
CA GLU A 13 -6.46 4.93 -8.14
C GLU A 13 -6.86 4.97 -6.67
N THR A 14 -5.97 5.43 -5.80
CA THR A 14 -6.29 5.57 -4.38
C THR A 14 -7.40 6.59 -4.17
N ARG A 15 -7.37 7.70 -4.90
CA ARG A 15 -8.43 8.70 -4.82
C ARG A 15 -9.76 8.15 -5.33
N GLU A 16 -9.71 7.41 -6.44
CA GLU A 16 -10.93 6.84 -7.03
C GLU A 16 -11.55 5.76 -6.14
N GLU A 17 -10.71 4.88 -5.60
CA GLU A 17 -11.18 3.72 -4.86
C GLU A 17 -11.50 4.02 -3.41
N LEU A 18 -10.75 4.91 -2.77
CA LEU A 18 -10.87 5.18 -1.34
C LEU A 18 -11.27 6.62 -1.02
N GLY A 19 -11.23 7.52 -1.99
CA GLY A 19 -11.43 8.93 -1.72
C GLY A 19 -10.29 9.52 -0.91
N LEU A 20 -9.12 8.93 -0.97
CA LEU A 20 -7.97 9.33 -0.17
C LEU A 20 -6.93 10.01 -1.06
N GLU A 21 -6.57 11.22 -0.68
CA GLU A 21 -5.53 11.96 -1.38
C GLU A 21 -4.15 11.58 -0.86
N LEU A 22 -3.31 11.11 -1.75
CA LEU A 22 -1.92 10.83 -1.46
C LEU A 22 -1.03 11.79 -2.23
N ASP A 23 0.07 12.18 -1.63
CA ASP A 23 1.11 12.95 -2.31
C ASP A 23 2.36 12.10 -2.39
N LEU A 24 2.60 11.51 -3.55
CA LEU A 24 3.77 10.67 -3.77
C LEU A 24 4.87 11.41 -4.52
N SER A 25 4.79 12.72 -4.64
CA SER A 25 5.74 13.50 -5.44
C SER A 25 7.18 13.35 -4.97
N ASN A 26 7.39 13.12 -3.68
CA ASN A 26 8.72 12.94 -3.10
C ASN A 26 8.94 11.52 -2.58
N VAL A 27 8.11 10.58 -3.00
CA VAL A 27 8.19 9.19 -2.55
C VAL A 27 8.65 8.32 -3.70
N ARG A 28 9.65 7.51 -3.44
CA ARG A 28 10.15 6.53 -4.43
C ARG A 28 9.60 5.15 -4.09
N PRO A 29 9.46 4.29 -5.10
CA PRO A 29 9.11 2.91 -4.81
C PRO A 29 10.19 2.27 -3.94
N ILE A 30 9.76 1.46 -2.99
CA ILE A 30 10.67 0.67 -2.18
C ILE A 30 11.17 -0.52 -2.99
N ILE A 31 10.27 -1.11 -3.77
CA ILE A 31 10.55 -2.30 -4.56
C ILE A 31 9.87 -2.15 -5.90
N THR A 32 10.55 -2.55 -6.96
CA THR A 32 9.95 -2.70 -8.27
C THR A 32 10.10 -4.15 -8.68
N VAL A 33 8.99 -4.78 -9.02
CA VAL A 33 8.99 -6.18 -9.47
C VAL A 33 8.68 -6.22 -10.95
N HIS A 34 9.53 -6.86 -11.70
CA HIS A 34 9.40 -7.00 -13.14
C HIS A 34 8.56 -8.22 -13.49
N TRP A 35 7.67 -8.01 -14.42
CA TRP A 35 6.90 -9.08 -15.02
C TRP A 35 7.20 -9.15 -16.50
N GLU A 36 6.66 -10.16 -17.15
CA GLU A 36 6.88 -10.35 -18.58
C GLU A 36 6.45 -9.14 -19.41
N ASN A 37 5.33 -8.54 -19.06
CA ASN A 37 4.73 -7.44 -19.81
C ASN A 37 4.71 -6.12 -19.06
N GLY A 38 5.51 -5.98 -18.02
CA GLY A 38 5.50 -4.73 -17.28
C GLY A 38 6.18 -4.87 -15.93
N PHE A 39 5.78 -4.00 -15.01
CA PHE A 39 6.35 -4.02 -13.67
C PHE A 39 5.34 -3.46 -12.67
N ASP A 40 5.55 -3.80 -11.40
CA ASP A 40 4.79 -3.26 -10.28
C ASP A 40 5.73 -2.50 -9.37
N ASP A 41 5.34 -1.27 -9.03
CA ASP A 41 6.04 -0.46 -8.04
C ASP A 41 5.28 -0.53 -6.73
N TYR A 42 6.01 -0.75 -5.63
CA TYR A 42 5.45 -0.79 -4.30
C TYR A 42 5.94 0.39 -3.49
N TYR A 43 5.01 1.16 -2.96
CA TYR A 43 5.29 2.35 -2.17
C TYR A 43 4.94 2.10 -0.71
N VAL A 44 5.76 2.62 0.18
CA VAL A 44 5.49 2.59 1.62
C VAL A 44 5.51 4.01 2.12
N LEU A 45 4.43 4.43 2.75
CA LEU A 45 4.35 5.76 3.32
C LEU A 45 3.56 5.72 4.62
N THR A 46 3.81 6.73 5.44
CA THR A 46 3.10 6.91 6.71
C THR A 46 2.11 8.05 6.54
N GLN A 47 0.86 7.78 6.89
CA GLN A 47 -0.17 8.79 6.78
C GLN A 47 -1.27 8.51 7.80
N ASN A 48 -1.72 9.57 8.45
CA ASN A 48 -2.88 9.46 9.34
C ASN A 48 -4.13 9.42 8.48
N VAL A 49 -4.93 8.40 8.69
CA VAL A 49 -6.16 8.23 7.92
C VAL A 49 -7.28 7.90 8.89
N ASP A 50 -8.36 8.67 8.79
CA ASP A 50 -9.61 8.34 9.48
C ASP A 50 -10.41 7.46 8.53
N LEU A 51 -10.55 6.18 8.86
CA LEU A 51 -11.24 5.23 7.98
C LEU A 51 -12.68 5.62 7.73
N ASP A 52 -13.31 6.29 8.70
CA ASP A 52 -14.70 6.72 8.55
C ASP A 52 -14.87 7.85 7.56
N SER A 53 -13.78 8.55 7.23
CA SER A 53 -13.83 9.66 6.29
C SER A 53 -13.62 9.24 4.84
N LEU A 54 -13.34 7.97 4.60
CA LEU A 54 -13.07 7.49 3.25
C LEU A 54 -14.35 7.33 2.46
N HIS A 55 -14.23 7.51 1.15
CA HIS A 55 -15.33 7.32 0.21
C HIS A 55 -15.01 6.13 -0.68
N LEU A 56 -15.54 4.98 -0.32
CA LEU A 56 -15.21 3.73 -1.02
C LEU A 56 -15.99 3.63 -2.32
N GLN A 57 -15.29 3.21 -3.37
CA GLN A 57 -15.89 2.93 -4.66
C GLN A 57 -16.52 1.53 -4.58
N PRO A 58 -17.86 1.41 -4.60
CA PRO A 58 -18.51 0.13 -4.29
C PRO A 58 -18.10 -1.02 -5.19
N GLU A 59 -17.80 -0.74 -6.46
CA GLU A 59 -17.44 -1.78 -7.42
C GLU A 59 -16.06 -2.37 -7.12
N GLU A 60 -15.22 -1.62 -6.42
CA GLU A 60 -13.83 -2.03 -6.19
C GLU A 60 -13.54 -2.31 -4.73
N VAL A 61 -14.13 -1.55 -3.81
CA VAL A 61 -13.81 -1.63 -2.38
C VAL A 61 -15.09 -1.66 -1.57
N GLN A 62 -15.33 -2.74 -0.86
CA GLN A 62 -16.53 -2.88 -0.04
C GLN A 62 -16.29 -2.46 1.40
N ALA A 63 -15.07 -2.63 1.90
CA ALA A 63 -14.74 -2.29 3.27
C ALA A 63 -13.24 -2.10 3.42
N VAL A 64 -12.85 -1.38 4.45
CA VAL A 64 -11.45 -1.17 4.81
C VAL A 64 -11.27 -1.39 6.29
N ARG A 65 -10.06 -1.77 6.70
CA ARG A 65 -9.68 -1.84 8.10
C ARG A 65 -8.18 -1.75 8.23
N TRP A 66 -7.73 -1.36 9.41
CA TRP A 66 -6.32 -1.44 9.74
C TRP A 66 -5.94 -2.90 9.98
N ALA A 67 -4.74 -3.25 9.62
CA ALA A 67 -4.23 -4.60 9.83
C ALA A 67 -2.75 -4.54 10.14
N GLU A 68 -2.30 -5.45 10.99
CA GLU A 68 -0.89 -5.64 11.25
C GLU A 68 -0.35 -6.73 10.32
N MET A 69 0.97 -6.83 10.24
CA MET A 69 1.62 -7.77 9.34
C MET A 69 1.13 -9.20 9.54
N ASP A 70 1.07 -9.64 10.78
CA ASP A 70 0.68 -11.03 11.08
C ASP A 70 -0.73 -11.33 10.61
N GLU A 71 -1.63 -10.34 10.72
CA GLU A 71 -3.00 -10.50 10.24
C GLU A 71 -3.02 -10.67 8.73
N ILE A 72 -2.23 -9.88 8.01
CA ILE A 72 -2.17 -9.98 6.55
C ILE A 72 -1.61 -11.34 6.13
N LEU A 73 -0.54 -11.79 6.77
CA LEU A 73 0.05 -13.09 6.47
C LEU A 73 -0.94 -14.22 6.71
N GLN A 74 -1.70 -14.13 7.79
CA GLN A 74 -2.75 -15.10 8.08
C GLN A 74 -3.83 -15.11 7.00
N LEU A 75 -4.26 -13.93 6.58
CA LEU A 75 -5.27 -13.82 5.53
C LEU A 75 -4.78 -14.39 4.20
N ILE A 76 -3.51 -14.25 3.90
CA ILE A 76 -2.93 -14.86 2.71
C ILE A 76 -3.00 -16.39 2.83
N ASP A 77 -2.67 -16.95 3.99
CA ASP A 77 -2.73 -18.39 4.22
C ASP A 77 -4.15 -18.93 4.10
N GLU A 78 -5.14 -18.10 4.42
CA GLU A 78 -6.54 -18.48 4.39
C GLU A 78 -7.24 -18.16 3.07
N ASP A 79 -6.47 -17.72 2.08
CA ASP A 79 -7.00 -17.30 0.78
C ASP A 79 -8.02 -16.16 0.88
N GLN A 80 -7.88 -15.31 1.89
CA GLN A 80 -8.77 -14.18 2.13
C GLN A 80 -8.14 -12.85 1.74
N PHE A 81 -6.98 -12.88 1.15
CA PHE A 81 -6.24 -11.69 0.73
C PHE A 81 -5.64 -11.96 -0.64
N VAL A 82 -5.31 -10.89 -1.37
CA VAL A 82 -4.60 -11.03 -2.64
C VAL A 82 -3.35 -11.91 -2.40
N PRO A 83 -3.11 -12.91 -3.26
CA PRO A 83 -2.07 -13.91 -2.97
C PRO A 83 -0.66 -13.38 -3.24
N TYR A 84 -0.28 -12.32 -2.58
CA TYR A 84 1.09 -11.85 -2.59
C TYR A 84 2.01 -12.86 -1.92
N THR A 85 3.27 -12.87 -2.35
CA THR A 85 4.30 -13.63 -1.66
C THR A 85 4.45 -13.10 -0.24
N LYS A 86 4.40 -13.98 0.75
CA LYS A 86 4.49 -13.54 2.15
C LYS A 86 5.78 -12.80 2.44
N SER A 87 6.89 -13.22 1.84
CA SER A 87 8.16 -12.53 2.04
C SER A 87 8.14 -11.10 1.49
N LEU A 88 7.35 -10.82 0.47
CA LEU A 88 7.18 -9.45 -0.02
C LEU A 88 6.48 -8.60 1.05
N ILE A 89 5.43 -9.11 1.66
CA ILE A 89 4.71 -8.40 2.72
C ILE A 89 5.66 -8.13 3.89
N GLU A 90 6.42 -9.14 4.30
CA GLU A 90 7.38 -8.99 5.39
C GLU A 90 8.42 -7.92 5.06
N LEU A 91 8.90 -7.90 3.83
CA LEU A 91 9.90 -6.93 3.41
C LEU A 91 9.35 -5.51 3.41
N LEU A 92 8.12 -5.31 2.95
CA LEU A 92 7.49 -4.00 2.96
C LEU A 92 7.35 -3.48 4.39
N PHE A 93 6.92 -4.32 5.32
CA PHE A 93 6.82 -3.93 6.72
C PHE A 93 8.19 -3.67 7.33
N HIS A 94 9.19 -4.40 6.92
CA HIS A 94 10.56 -4.16 7.36
C HIS A 94 11.00 -2.76 6.97
N PHE A 95 10.76 -2.36 5.73
CA PHE A 95 11.22 -1.07 5.23
C PHE A 95 10.47 0.10 5.85
N ARG A 96 9.27 -0.09 6.37
CA ARG A 96 8.56 1.02 7.02
C ARG A 96 9.34 1.59 8.21
N VAL A 97 10.07 0.75 8.93
CA VAL A 97 10.85 1.19 10.08
C VAL A 97 12.27 1.58 9.70
N ARG A 98 12.71 1.21 8.51
CA ARG A 98 14.07 1.47 8.06
C ARG A 98 14.20 2.70 7.17
N ARG A 99 13.08 3.35 6.89
CA ARG A 99 13.10 4.49 5.96
C ARG A 99 13.85 5.69 6.50
N SER A 100 13.87 5.85 7.82
CA SER A 100 14.53 6.96 8.46
C SER A 100 14.96 6.54 9.86
N SER A 101 16.18 6.89 10.23
CA SER A 101 16.65 6.60 11.58
C SER A 101 15.87 7.39 12.64
N HIS A 102 15.19 8.44 12.23
CA HIS A 102 14.42 9.26 13.16
C HIS A 102 13.03 8.71 13.42
N THR A 103 12.57 7.77 12.63
CA THR A 103 11.20 7.25 12.75
C THR A 103 11.15 5.82 13.24
N ILE A 104 12.25 5.33 13.75
CA ILE A 104 12.37 3.95 14.19
C ILE A 104 11.34 3.59 15.25
N ASN A 105 11.00 4.54 16.08
CA ASN A 105 10.09 4.31 17.20
C ASN A 105 8.62 4.52 16.86
N GLU A 106 8.36 4.95 15.65
CA GLU A 106 6.98 5.19 15.28
C GLU A 106 6.27 3.87 15.04
N THR A 107 5.07 3.80 15.56
CA THR A 107 4.23 2.64 15.34
C THR A 107 3.30 2.94 14.19
N ILE A 108 3.39 2.17 13.14
CA ILE A 108 2.57 2.34 11.96
C ILE A 108 1.59 1.18 11.90
N LYS A 109 0.31 1.51 11.94
CA LYS A 109 -0.76 0.52 11.87
C LYS A 109 -1.32 0.49 10.47
N ARG A 110 -1.43 -0.68 9.92
CA ARG A 110 -2.00 -0.86 8.59
C ARG A 110 -3.00 -1.97 8.60
#